data_c031aa9b74759fa43cc6a86217188953
#
_entry.id   c031aa9b74759fa43cc6a86217188953
#
_cell.length_a   1.000
_cell.length_b   1.000
_cell.length_c   1.000
_cell.angle_alpha   90.00
_cell.angle_beta   90.00
_cell.angle_gamma   90.00
#
_symmetry.space_group_name_H-M   'P 1'
#
loop_
_entity.id
_entity.type
_entity.pdbx_description
1 polymer ?
#
loop_
_entity_poly.entity_id
_entity_poly.type
_entity_poly.pdbx_seq_one_letter_code
_entity_poly.pdbx_strand_id
1 'polypeptide(L)'
;MVLDGVLPVTASQEEVTFGQAVSFEASVKHFAADCVDSGECPFVGSAREVEQALRSFLAGLDDSPLPTASDRELTESLGQYAVLSFLYFPSSDYPRLRAALTEAVEEDDGTALLSLVDERVNRSPDGRYLDNSTEAFYAVTCADMPYNGTVDEVARLASQWQEVAPTFGEAFAWGMLSCVGWPQAAES
;
A
#
# COMPACT_ATOMS: atom_id res chain seq x y z
N MET A 1 -2.10 -20.47 26.57
CA MET A 1 -1.32 -19.50 25.76
C MET A 1 -2.30 -18.78 24.88
N VAL A 2 -2.28 -17.45 24.83
CA VAL A 2 -3.08 -16.64 23.91
C VAL A 2 -2.11 -16.09 22.88
N LEU A 3 -2.44 -16.20 21.59
CA LEU A 3 -1.66 -15.67 20.47
C LEU A 3 -2.58 -14.69 19.71
N ASP A 4 -2.11 -13.49 19.48
CA ASP A 4 -2.83 -12.43 18.77
C ASP A 4 -1.98 -11.95 17.58
N GLY A 5 -2.48 -12.15 16.35
CA GLY A 5 -1.78 -11.74 15.13
C GLY A 5 -0.42 -12.39 14.89
N VAL A 6 -0.18 -13.56 15.47
CA VAL A 6 1.13 -14.23 15.42
C VAL A 6 1.48 -14.67 13.99
N LEU A 7 2.69 -14.35 13.58
CA LEU A 7 3.30 -14.90 12.38
C LEU A 7 4.05 -16.20 12.68
N PRO A 8 4.11 -17.16 11.74
CA PRO A 8 4.94 -18.34 11.90
C PRO A 8 6.41 -17.95 12.08
N VAL A 9 7.03 -18.39 13.15
CA VAL A 9 8.45 -18.06 13.46
C VAL A 9 9.46 -18.59 12.44
N THR A 10 9.02 -19.47 11.55
CA THR A 10 9.84 -20.04 10.46
C THR A 10 9.55 -19.40 9.11
N ALA A 11 8.59 -18.49 9.02
CA ALA A 11 8.27 -17.83 7.75
C ALA A 11 9.36 -16.83 7.38
N SER A 12 9.79 -16.88 6.11
CA SER A 12 10.69 -15.88 5.56
C SER A 12 9.96 -14.56 5.30
N GLN A 13 10.72 -13.47 5.17
CA GLN A 13 10.16 -12.18 4.77
C GLN A 13 9.44 -12.29 3.41
N GLU A 14 10.02 -13.02 2.46
CA GLU A 14 9.42 -13.24 1.14
C GLU A 14 8.03 -13.91 1.25
N GLU A 15 7.92 -15.00 2.04
CA GLU A 15 6.64 -15.71 2.22
C GLU A 15 5.57 -14.82 2.87
N VAL A 16 5.93 -14.06 3.90
CA VAL A 16 5.01 -13.16 4.60
C VAL A 16 4.58 -12.02 3.68
N THR A 17 5.53 -11.39 3.00
CA THR A 17 5.27 -10.25 2.13
C THR A 17 4.43 -10.66 0.91
N PHE A 18 4.73 -11.81 0.30
CA PHE A 18 3.89 -12.35 -0.78
C PHE A 18 2.47 -12.67 -0.31
N GLY A 19 2.34 -13.30 0.87
CA GLY A 19 1.01 -13.56 1.47
C GLY A 19 0.21 -12.27 1.71
N GLN A 20 0.86 -11.19 2.12
CA GLN A 20 0.24 -9.88 2.25
C GLN A 20 -0.20 -9.32 0.89
N ALA A 21 0.66 -9.37 -0.14
CA ALA A 21 0.32 -8.91 -1.48
C ALA A 21 -0.95 -9.60 -2.01
N VAL A 22 -1.04 -10.93 -1.88
CA VAL A 22 -2.22 -11.72 -2.27
C VAL A 22 -3.47 -11.32 -1.47
N SER A 23 -3.31 -11.10 -0.17
CA SER A 23 -4.42 -10.70 0.72
C SER A 23 -4.94 -9.30 0.39
N PHE A 24 -4.06 -8.36 0.10
CA PHE A 24 -4.47 -7.01 -0.33
C PHE A 24 -5.12 -7.01 -1.71
N GLU A 25 -4.68 -7.86 -2.64
CA GLU A 25 -5.37 -8.01 -3.92
C GLU A 25 -6.81 -8.53 -3.75
N ALA A 26 -7.04 -9.42 -2.78
CA ALA A 26 -8.41 -9.82 -2.43
C ALA A 26 -9.20 -8.64 -1.82
N SER A 27 -8.57 -7.80 -1.00
CA SER A 27 -9.20 -6.60 -0.43
C SER A 27 -9.55 -5.55 -1.51
N VAL A 28 -8.72 -5.39 -2.55
CA VAL A 28 -9.04 -4.55 -3.72
C VAL A 28 -10.32 -5.03 -4.42
N LYS A 29 -10.48 -6.35 -4.59
CA LYS A 29 -11.70 -6.93 -5.19
C LYS A 29 -12.94 -6.64 -4.33
N HIS A 30 -12.81 -6.75 -3.01
CA HIS A 30 -13.90 -6.39 -2.09
C HIS A 30 -14.24 -4.89 -2.16
N PHE A 31 -13.23 -4.02 -2.17
CA PHE A 31 -13.42 -2.59 -2.33
C PHE A 31 -14.10 -2.25 -3.67
N ALA A 32 -13.68 -2.85 -4.77
CA ALA A 32 -14.26 -2.62 -6.08
C ALA A 32 -15.75 -3.03 -6.14
N ALA A 33 -16.11 -4.16 -5.51
CA ALA A 33 -17.51 -4.59 -5.42
C ALA A 33 -18.33 -3.60 -4.57
N ASP A 34 -17.83 -3.22 -3.39
CA ASP A 34 -18.47 -2.21 -2.52
C ASP A 34 -18.61 -0.85 -3.22
N CYS A 35 -17.60 -0.45 -3.97
CA CYS A 35 -17.60 0.79 -4.75
C CYS A 35 -18.79 0.82 -5.73
N VAL A 36 -18.96 -0.26 -6.51
CA VAL A 36 -20.09 -0.40 -7.44
C VAL A 36 -21.44 -0.43 -6.70
N ASP A 37 -21.53 -1.23 -5.65
CA ASP A 37 -22.77 -1.41 -4.89
C ASP A 37 -23.21 -0.12 -4.16
N SER A 38 -22.26 0.72 -3.76
CA SER A 38 -22.55 2.01 -3.09
C SER A 38 -23.21 3.04 -4.01
N GLY A 39 -22.98 2.96 -5.33
CA GLY A 39 -23.38 3.99 -6.29
C GLY A 39 -22.54 5.27 -6.22
N GLU A 40 -21.49 5.31 -5.41
CA GLU A 40 -20.58 6.46 -5.21
C GLU A 40 -19.16 6.13 -5.68
N CYS A 41 -19.03 5.36 -6.76
CA CYS A 41 -17.74 4.94 -7.29
C CYS A 41 -17.24 5.94 -8.34
N PRO A 42 -15.99 6.46 -8.23
CA PRO A 42 -15.44 7.35 -9.26
C PRO A 42 -15.12 6.63 -10.57
N PHE A 43 -15.08 5.29 -10.54
CA PHE A 43 -14.84 4.47 -11.72
C PHE A 43 -16.16 3.86 -12.22
N VAL A 44 -16.31 3.79 -13.54
CA VAL A 44 -17.53 3.29 -14.19
C VAL A 44 -17.35 1.82 -14.59
N GLY A 45 -18.40 1.02 -14.41
CA GLY A 45 -18.45 -0.36 -14.90
C GLY A 45 -18.69 -1.41 -13.82
N SER A 46 -18.37 -2.65 -14.14
CA SER A 46 -18.40 -3.79 -13.20
C SER A 46 -17.24 -3.70 -12.18
N ALA A 47 -17.34 -4.45 -11.09
CA ALA A 47 -16.25 -4.51 -10.10
C ALA A 47 -14.88 -4.82 -10.73
N ARG A 48 -14.81 -5.70 -11.73
CA ARG A 48 -13.57 -6.01 -12.46
C ARG A 48 -13.04 -4.80 -13.25
N GLU A 49 -13.91 -4.02 -13.84
CA GLU A 49 -13.51 -2.79 -14.56
C GLU A 49 -13.03 -1.73 -13.58
N VAL A 50 -13.67 -1.63 -12.41
CA VAL A 50 -13.23 -0.77 -11.30
C VAL A 50 -11.83 -1.18 -10.79
N GLU A 51 -11.57 -2.47 -10.57
CA GLU A 51 -10.22 -2.96 -10.23
C GLU A 51 -9.19 -2.54 -11.28
N GLN A 52 -9.52 -2.68 -12.55
CA GLN A 52 -8.61 -2.33 -13.65
C GLN A 52 -8.40 -0.81 -13.73
N ALA A 53 -9.46 -0.02 -13.56
CA ALA A 53 -9.39 1.44 -13.57
C ALA A 53 -8.55 1.97 -12.40
N LEU A 54 -8.74 1.41 -11.20
CA LEU A 54 -7.93 1.76 -10.02
C LEU A 54 -6.44 1.48 -10.27
N ARG A 55 -6.10 0.31 -10.82
CA ARG A 55 -4.70 -0.01 -11.17
C ARG A 55 -4.13 0.95 -12.20
N SER A 56 -4.91 1.25 -13.25
CA SER A 56 -4.48 2.19 -14.28
C SER A 56 -4.29 3.60 -13.74
N PHE A 57 -5.17 4.04 -12.82
CA PHE A 57 -5.04 5.33 -12.13
C PHE A 57 -3.73 5.37 -11.32
N LEU A 58 -3.48 4.36 -10.49
CA LEU A 58 -2.26 4.29 -9.67
C LEU A 58 -0.99 4.29 -10.53
N ALA A 59 -0.94 3.45 -11.55
CA ALA A 59 0.21 3.40 -12.46
C ALA A 59 0.42 4.72 -13.23
N GLY A 60 -0.66 5.45 -13.56
CA GLY A 60 -0.57 6.75 -14.21
C GLY A 60 0.11 7.82 -13.37
N LEU A 61 0.10 7.68 -12.05
CA LEU A 61 0.76 8.61 -11.13
C LEU A 61 2.30 8.57 -11.21
N ASP A 62 2.89 7.53 -11.80
CA ASP A 62 4.35 7.48 -12.03
C ASP A 62 4.77 8.51 -13.10
N ASP A 63 4.04 8.53 -14.22
CA ASP A 63 4.31 9.46 -15.31
C ASP A 63 3.78 10.88 -15.04
N SER A 64 2.69 10.99 -14.27
CA SER A 64 1.97 12.24 -14.03
C SER A 64 1.45 12.29 -12.60
N PRO A 65 2.31 12.61 -11.61
CA PRO A 65 1.88 12.84 -10.23
C PRO A 65 0.81 13.94 -10.15
N LEU A 66 -0.18 13.76 -9.28
CA LEU A 66 -1.23 14.78 -9.09
C LEU A 66 -0.76 15.90 -8.17
N PRO A 67 -1.10 17.16 -8.51
CA PRO A 67 -0.90 18.28 -7.62
C PRO A 67 -1.72 18.10 -6.34
N THR A 68 -1.31 18.78 -5.27
CA THR A 68 -2.05 18.84 -4.01
C THR A 68 -2.08 20.28 -3.48
N ALA A 69 -2.89 20.54 -2.48
CA ALA A 69 -2.92 21.83 -1.79
C ALA A 69 -1.61 22.14 -1.02
N SER A 70 -0.65 21.21 -0.98
CA SER A 70 0.67 21.38 -0.35
C SER A 70 1.78 21.54 -1.41
N ASP A 71 3.03 21.60 -0.96
CA ASP A 71 4.23 21.57 -1.81
C ASP A 71 4.64 20.13 -2.24
N ARG A 72 3.84 19.14 -1.88
CA ARG A 72 4.03 17.72 -2.24
C ARG A 72 3.05 17.32 -3.32
N GLU A 73 3.49 16.46 -4.21
CA GLU A 73 2.62 15.81 -5.21
C GLU A 73 2.21 14.43 -4.72
N LEU A 74 1.06 13.95 -5.17
CA LEU A 74 0.63 12.57 -5.00
C LEU A 74 1.31 11.72 -6.07
N THR A 75 2.38 11.04 -5.71
CA THR A 75 3.10 10.09 -6.57
C THR A 75 2.46 8.71 -6.55
N GLU A 76 2.86 7.82 -7.46
CA GLU A 76 2.37 6.43 -7.49
C GLU A 76 2.50 5.73 -6.13
N SER A 77 3.68 5.80 -5.51
CA SER A 77 3.91 5.14 -4.22
C SER A 77 3.05 5.71 -3.09
N LEU A 78 2.77 7.00 -3.08
CA LEU A 78 1.85 7.62 -2.11
C LEU A 78 0.41 7.24 -2.40
N GLY A 79 -0.01 7.20 -3.67
CA GLY A 79 -1.33 6.72 -4.08
C GLY A 79 -1.57 5.26 -3.71
N GLN A 80 -0.60 4.39 -4.00
CA GLN A 80 -0.64 2.98 -3.60
C GLN A 80 -0.74 2.83 -2.07
N TYR A 81 0.05 3.60 -1.31
CA TYR A 81 0.02 3.56 0.15
C TYR A 81 -1.30 4.08 0.72
N ALA A 82 -1.89 5.14 0.14
CA ALA A 82 -3.21 5.64 0.52
C ALA A 82 -4.26 4.55 0.35
N VAL A 83 -4.35 3.94 -0.84
CA VAL A 83 -5.33 2.88 -1.12
C VAL A 83 -5.13 1.70 -0.18
N LEU A 84 -3.92 1.14 -0.12
CA LEU A 84 -3.59 -0.01 0.72
C LEU A 84 -3.98 0.22 2.19
N SER A 85 -3.65 1.38 2.74
CA SER A 85 -3.87 1.70 4.15
C SER A 85 -5.35 1.80 4.53
N PHE A 86 -6.23 2.05 3.57
CA PHE A 86 -7.68 2.19 3.77
C PHE A 86 -8.49 0.98 3.26
N LEU A 87 -7.83 -0.16 3.05
CA LEU A 87 -8.50 -1.43 2.76
C LEU A 87 -8.79 -2.29 4.00
N TYR A 88 -8.35 -1.90 5.20
CA TYR A 88 -8.45 -2.71 6.41
C TYR A 88 -9.85 -2.75 7.03
N PHE A 89 -10.58 -1.64 7.04
CA PHE A 89 -11.85 -1.50 7.74
C PHE A 89 -12.96 -1.04 6.79
N PRO A 90 -13.64 -1.96 6.09
CA PRO A 90 -14.62 -1.62 5.04
C PRO A 90 -15.67 -0.58 5.45
N SER A 91 -16.23 -0.71 6.66
CA SER A 91 -17.30 0.16 7.12
C SER A 91 -16.89 1.62 7.38
N SER A 92 -15.64 1.86 7.77
CA SER A 92 -15.11 3.20 8.09
C SER A 92 -14.24 3.77 6.98
N ASP A 93 -13.44 2.92 6.34
CA ASP A 93 -12.37 3.36 5.46
C ASP A 93 -12.82 3.45 3.99
N TYR A 94 -13.67 2.52 3.52
CA TYR A 94 -14.11 2.52 2.12
C TYR A 94 -14.84 3.80 1.71
N PRO A 95 -15.78 4.37 2.49
CA PRO A 95 -16.40 5.65 2.13
C PRO A 95 -15.40 6.80 1.99
N ARG A 96 -14.39 6.83 2.87
CA ARG A 96 -13.35 7.85 2.85
C ARG A 96 -12.42 7.68 1.64
N LEU A 97 -12.05 6.43 1.35
CA LEU A 97 -11.23 6.11 0.19
C LEU A 97 -11.95 6.46 -1.12
N ARG A 98 -13.26 6.11 -1.23
CA ARG A 98 -14.07 6.50 -2.40
C ARG A 98 -14.09 8.01 -2.60
N ALA A 99 -14.38 8.77 -1.54
CA ALA A 99 -14.41 10.23 -1.62
C ALA A 99 -13.06 10.81 -2.07
N ALA A 100 -11.96 10.33 -1.52
CA ALA A 100 -10.62 10.78 -1.90
C ALA A 100 -10.24 10.39 -3.34
N LEU A 101 -10.64 9.20 -3.79
CA LEU A 101 -10.46 8.78 -5.18
C LEU A 101 -11.32 9.59 -6.15
N THR A 102 -12.52 9.99 -5.74
CA THR A 102 -13.41 10.85 -6.57
C THR A 102 -12.73 12.19 -6.83
N GLU A 103 -12.22 12.85 -5.79
CA GLU A 103 -11.48 14.12 -5.94
C GLU A 103 -10.27 13.95 -6.87
N ALA A 104 -9.49 12.90 -6.67
CA ALA A 104 -8.30 12.64 -7.47
C ALA A 104 -8.62 12.35 -8.96
N VAL A 105 -9.71 11.63 -9.24
CA VAL A 105 -10.07 11.21 -10.61
C VAL A 105 -10.87 12.26 -11.36
N GLU A 106 -11.76 12.99 -10.68
CA GLU A 106 -12.67 13.94 -11.33
C GLU A 106 -12.13 15.36 -11.35
N GLU A 107 -11.28 15.73 -10.37
CA GLU A 107 -10.74 17.09 -10.20
C GLU A 107 -9.24 17.18 -10.45
N ASP A 108 -8.55 16.07 -10.73
CA ASP A 108 -7.09 15.98 -10.86
C ASP A 108 -6.37 16.53 -9.60
N ASP A 109 -6.95 16.37 -8.41
CA ASP A 109 -6.44 16.84 -7.12
C ASP A 109 -6.10 15.67 -6.18
N GLY A 110 -4.81 15.50 -5.87
CA GLY A 110 -4.31 14.45 -4.98
C GLY A 110 -4.42 14.76 -3.49
N THR A 111 -4.99 15.92 -3.10
CA THR A 111 -4.97 16.42 -1.70
C THR A 111 -5.62 15.46 -0.72
N ALA A 112 -6.80 14.95 -1.04
CA ALA A 112 -7.52 14.05 -0.14
C ALA A 112 -6.77 12.71 0.05
N LEU A 113 -6.26 12.10 -1.03
CA LEU A 113 -5.45 10.87 -0.93
C LEU A 113 -4.17 11.10 -0.13
N LEU A 114 -3.46 12.22 -0.36
CA LEU A 114 -2.28 12.57 0.42
C LEU A 114 -2.58 12.79 1.90
N SER A 115 -3.75 13.34 2.21
CA SER A 115 -4.21 13.50 3.59
C SER A 115 -4.46 12.16 4.30
N LEU A 116 -4.96 11.15 3.56
CA LEU A 116 -5.10 9.79 4.08
C LEU A 116 -3.73 9.16 4.41
N VAL A 117 -2.73 9.40 3.55
CA VAL A 117 -1.33 8.97 3.84
C VAL A 117 -0.82 9.63 5.11
N ASP A 118 -0.93 10.95 5.20
CA ASP A 118 -0.41 11.73 6.34
C ASP A 118 -1.07 11.31 7.66
N GLU A 119 -2.37 11.04 7.66
CA GLU A 119 -3.07 10.47 8.81
C GLU A 119 -2.49 9.11 9.22
N ARG A 120 -2.23 8.24 8.24
CA ARG A 120 -1.75 6.88 8.51
C ARG A 120 -0.34 6.83 9.08
N VAL A 121 0.51 7.78 8.70
CA VAL A 121 1.89 7.89 9.21
C VAL A 121 2.03 8.93 10.32
N ASN A 122 0.93 9.39 10.90
CA ASN A 122 0.90 10.42 11.95
C ASN A 122 1.72 11.66 11.58
N ARG A 123 1.59 12.14 10.34
CA ARG A 123 2.26 13.35 9.87
C ARG A 123 1.31 14.54 9.99
N SER A 124 1.73 15.56 10.72
CA SER A 124 0.97 16.80 10.89
C SER A 124 1.04 17.70 9.66
N PRO A 125 0.08 18.65 9.49
CA PRO A 125 0.05 19.56 8.34
C PRO A 125 1.30 20.45 8.21
N ASP A 126 2.04 20.70 9.30
CA ASP A 126 3.33 21.40 9.27
C ASP A 126 4.52 20.50 8.93
N GLY A 127 4.24 19.25 8.52
CA GLY A 127 5.22 18.31 8.01
C GLY A 127 5.98 17.49 9.04
N ARG A 128 5.64 17.62 10.35
CA ARG A 128 6.31 16.85 11.40
C ARG A 128 5.62 15.51 11.63
N TYR A 129 6.40 14.46 11.85
CA TYR A 129 5.88 13.21 12.37
C TYR A 129 5.64 13.32 13.86
N LEU A 130 4.46 12.87 14.32
CA LEU A 130 4.03 13.01 15.72
C LEU A 130 4.54 11.87 16.59
N ASP A 131 5.01 10.78 15.99
CA ASP A 131 5.65 9.65 16.65
C ASP A 131 6.70 8.99 15.72
N ASN A 132 7.29 7.89 16.17
CA ASN A 132 8.29 7.11 15.42
C ASN A 132 7.75 5.74 14.96
N SER A 133 6.45 5.61 14.77
CA SER A 133 5.82 4.32 14.43
C SER A 133 6.34 3.74 13.11
N THR A 134 6.61 4.59 12.13
CA THR A 134 7.16 4.16 10.82
C THR A 134 8.58 3.61 10.97
N GLU A 135 9.46 4.32 11.69
CA GLU A 135 10.84 3.87 11.94
C GLU A 135 10.85 2.60 12.79
N ALA A 136 9.99 2.54 13.81
CA ALA A 136 9.84 1.36 14.65
C ALA A 136 9.34 0.16 13.86
N PHE A 137 8.39 0.35 12.92
CA PHE A 137 7.91 -0.69 12.03
C PHE A 137 9.06 -1.32 11.22
N TYR A 138 9.89 -0.51 10.56
CA TYR A 138 11.03 -1.03 9.81
C TYR A 138 12.07 -1.69 10.73
N ALA A 139 12.38 -1.06 11.87
CA ALA A 139 13.35 -1.59 12.82
C ALA A 139 12.97 -2.98 13.33
N VAL A 140 11.71 -3.17 13.71
CA VAL A 140 11.20 -4.46 14.20
C VAL A 140 11.11 -5.46 13.05
N THR A 141 10.48 -5.09 11.93
CA THR A 141 10.29 -6.00 10.79
C THR A 141 11.62 -6.51 10.24
N CYS A 142 12.59 -5.64 10.03
CA CYS A 142 13.88 -6.05 9.46
C CYS A 142 14.77 -6.82 10.46
N ALA A 143 14.56 -6.61 11.77
CA ALA A 143 15.24 -7.41 12.80
C ALA A 143 14.64 -8.82 12.92
N ASP A 144 13.31 -8.94 12.86
CA ASP A 144 12.59 -10.20 13.02
C ASP A 144 12.60 -11.06 11.74
N MET A 145 12.56 -10.41 10.58
CA MET A 145 12.52 -11.06 9.27
C MET A 145 13.58 -10.44 8.35
N PRO A 146 14.86 -10.78 8.54
CA PRO A 146 15.95 -10.23 7.74
C PRO A 146 15.84 -10.65 6.28
N TYR A 147 16.17 -9.72 5.38
CA TYR A 147 16.22 -9.96 3.95
C TYR A 147 17.56 -9.51 3.37
N ASN A 148 18.19 -10.38 2.59
CA ASN A 148 19.49 -10.12 1.98
C ASN A 148 19.51 -10.41 0.46
N GLY A 149 18.34 -10.36 -0.18
CA GLY A 149 18.22 -10.53 -1.63
C GLY A 149 18.85 -9.38 -2.42
N THR A 150 19.21 -9.68 -3.65
CA THR A 150 19.74 -8.71 -4.61
C THR A 150 18.64 -7.97 -5.34
N VAL A 151 18.97 -6.83 -5.96
CA VAL A 151 18.03 -6.09 -6.83
C VAL A 151 17.48 -6.97 -7.98
N ASP A 152 18.34 -7.81 -8.59
CA ASP A 152 17.93 -8.69 -9.69
C ASP A 152 16.94 -9.78 -9.21
N GLU A 153 17.14 -10.32 -8.01
CA GLU A 153 16.22 -11.27 -7.41
C GLU A 153 14.86 -10.60 -7.13
N VAL A 154 14.88 -9.41 -6.56
CA VAL A 154 13.65 -8.65 -6.29
C VAL A 154 12.93 -8.27 -7.58
N ALA A 155 13.64 -7.86 -8.62
CA ALA A 155 13.03 -7.55 -9.92
C ALA A 155 12.31 -8.78 -10.53
N ARG A 156 12.89 -9.96 -10.38
CA ARG A 156 12.26 -11.22 -10.80
C ARG A 156 11.00 -11.53 -9.97
N LEU A 157 11.09 -11.36 -8.65
CA LEU A 157 9.94 -11.55 -7.75
C LEU A 157 8.82 -10.53 -8.04
N ALA A 158 9.17 -9.28 -8.26
CA ALA A 158 8.22 -8.21 -8.62
C ALA A 158 7.38 -8.59 -9.84
N SER A 159 8.04 -9.06 -10.92
CA SER A 159 7.35 -9.54 -12.12
C SER A 159 6.43 -10.74 -11.85
N GLN A 160 6.88 -11.70 -11.04
CA GLN A 160 6.07 -12.88 -10.68
C GLN A 160 4.89 -12.53 -9.78
N TRP A 161 5.08 -11.65 -8.81
CA TRP A 161 4.03 -11.27 -7.87
C TRP A 161 2.97 -10.39 -8.52
N GLN A 162 3.36 -9.56 -9.49
CA GLN A 162 2.42 -8.77 -10.30
C GLN A 162 1.43 -9.64 -11.09
N GLU A 163 1.82 -10.86 -11.50
CA GLU A 163 0.89 -11.79 -12.16
C GLU A 163 -0.25 -12.27 -11.24
N VAL A 164 0.01 -12.37 -9.94
CA VAL A 164 -0.92 -12.89 -8.92
C VAL A 164 -1.63 -11.78 -8.16
N ALA A 165 -0.92 -10.70 -7.88
CA ALA A 165 -1.38 -9.52 -7.16
C ALA A 165 -1.08 -8.25 -7.99
N PRO A 166 -1.84 -8.02 -9.07
CA PRO A 166 -1.51 -7.01 -10.07
C PRO A 166 -1.59 -5.56 -9.56
N THR A 167 -2.21 -5.31 -8.40
CA THR A 167 -2.29 -3.96 -7.82
C THR A 167 -1.06 -3.61 -6.99
N PHE A 168 -0.61 -4.53 -6.14
CA PHE A 168 0.45 -4.24 -5.16
C PHE A 168 1.63 -5.20 -5.19
N GLY A 169 1.57 -6.29 -5.96
CA GLY A 169 2.59 -7.34 -5.94
C GLY A 169 4.00 -6.82 -6.23
N GLU A 170 4.14 -5.97 -7.22
CA GLU A 170 5.41 -5.33 -7.57
C GLU A 170 5.93 -4.46 -6.40
N ALA A 171 5.09 -3.56 -5.87
CA ALA A 171 5.46 -2.65 -4.79
C ALA A 171 5.86 -3.41 -3.51
N PHE A 172 5.15 -4.49 -3.18
CA PHE A 172 5.50 -5.33 -2.04
C PHE A 172 6.85 -6.04 -2.23
N ALA A 173 7.15 -6.52 -3.43
CA ALA A 173 8.44 -7.14 -3.73
C ALA A 173 9.58 -6.13 -3.56
N TRP A 174 9.47 -4.95 -4.18
CA TRP A 174 10.46 -3.88 -4.04
C TRP A 174 10.61 -3.38 -2.60
N GLY A 175 9.53 -3.37 -1.83
CA GLY A 175 9.53 -3.00 -0.41
C GLY A 175 10.47 -3.84 0.46
N MET A 176 10.76 -5.10 0.09
CA MET A 176 11.69 -5.96 0.84
C MET A 176 13.12 -5.43 0.85
N LEU A 177 13.52 -4.63 -0.15
CA LEU A 177 14.86 -4.02 -0.18
C LEU A 177 15.12 -3.07 0.99
N SER A 178 14.09 -2.57 1.66
CA SER A 178 14.24 -1.72 2.85
C SER A 178 14.98 -2.41 3.99
N CYS A 179 15.00 -3.75 4.01
CA CYS A 179 15.69 -4.54 5.03
C CYS A 179 17.09 -4.99 4.62
N VAL A 180 17.52 -4.75 3.38
CA VAL A 180 18.86 -5.15 2.91
C VAL A 180 19.93 -4.38 3.66
N GLY A 181 20.90 -5.11 4.22
CA GLY A 181 21.99 -4.52 5.01
C GLY A 181 21.58 -4.15 6.44
N TRP A 182 20.37 -4.50 6.88
CA TRP A 182 19.96 -4.32 8.27
C TRP A 182 20.86 -5.14 9.20
N PRO A 183 21.36 -4.56 10.34
CA PRO A 183 22.21 -5.29 11.26
C PRO A 183 21.51 -6.54 11.80
N GLN A 184 22.13 -7.69 11.61
CA GLN A 184 21.64 -8.94 12.20
C GLN A 184 22.00 -8.98 13.68
N ALA A 185 21.08 -9.48 14.52
CA ALA A 185 21.43 -9.78 15.89
C ALA A 185 22.56 -10.82 15.91
N ALA A 186 23.57 -10.57 16.72
CA ALA A 186 24.63 -11.57 16.91
C ALA A 186 24.01 -12.87 17.42
N GLU A 187 24.32 -14.00 16.78
CA GLU A 187 23.92 -15.30 17.29
C GLU A 187 24.50 -15.46 18.72
N SER A 188 23.62 -15.63 19.69
CA SER A 188 23.95 -15.79 21.11
C SER A 188 24.16 -17.25 21.48
#